data_e196bd4b3b9e1caf6cac9f2907e630d9
#
_entry.id   e196bd4b3b9e1caf6cac9f2907e630d9
#
_cell.length_a   1.000
_cell.length_b   1.000
_cell.length_c   1.000
_cell.angle_alpha   90.00
_cell.angle_beta   90.00
_cell.angle_gamma   90.00
#
_symmetry.space_group_name_H-M   'P 1'
#
loop_
_entity.id
_entity.type
_entity.pdbx_description
1 polymer ?
#
loop_
_entity_poly.entity_id
_entity_poly.type
_entity_poly.pdbx_seq_one_letter_code
_entity_poly.pdbx_strand_id
1 'polypeptide(L)'
;MSKLVEINFDGIIGPSHNYAGLSVGNIASSTNAGETAYPREAALQGIAKMRHNLGLGLAQGFFMPLGRPNIGWLESLGPTIDGSEPHLRAASFSASSMWAANAATVSPAPDAPDGKCHLTVANLQTMPHRSHEWPGTLAQLQMAFANREYFAVHAPVPSPFGDEGAANHMRLCSTHDAAGVEIFVYGKSGGPFPARQHIEASKAVARIHGLGLDRVIFAQQAEIAIAAGAFHNDVVAVANERVLFTHEQAFEQPEAVYDAIRKRMPDAEIVIVPASNIGLEDAIKSYLFNAQLVTLPGGDGMALI
;
A
#
# COMPACT_ATOMS: atom_id res chain seq x y z
N MET A 1 -16.78 18.81 17.49
CA MET A 1 -16.30 18.12 16.29
C MET A 1 -15.33 17.06 16.74
N SER A 2 -15.48 15.79 16.32
CA SER A 2 -14.50 14.75 16.60
C SER A 2 -13.20 15.11 15.85
N LYS A 3 -12.08 15.15 16.56
CA LYS A 3 -10.78 15.40 15.95
C LYS A 3 -10.44 14.19 15.07
N LEU A 4 -10.08 14.42 13.81
CA LEU A 4 -9.50 13.37 12.97
C LEU A 4 -8.17 12.94 13.57
N VAL A 5 -7.91 11.64 13.55
CA VAL A 5 -6.67 11.05 14.07
C VAL A 5 -6.01 10.20 13.00
N GLU A 6 -4.69 10.21 12.98
CA GLU A 6 -3.91 9.24 12.24
C GLU A 6 -4.02 7.89 12.94
N ILE A 7 -4.31 6.85 12.18
CA ILE A 7 -4.32 5.48 12.68
C ILE A 7 -3.59 4.57 11.70
N ASN A 8 -2.63 3.82 12.20
CA ASN A 8 -1.96 2.79 11.43
C ASN A 8 -2.76 1.47 11.49
N PHE A 9 -2.78 0.74 10.37
CA PHE A 9 -3.29 -0.63 10.32
C PHE A 9 -2.20 -1.57 9.83
N ASP A 10 -2.01 -2.68 10.55
CA ASP A 10 -1.17 -3.80 10.12
C ASP A 10 -2.01 -5.06 9.98
N GLY A 11 -1.62 -5.95 9.10
CA GLY A 11 -2.20 -7.29 9.02
C GLY A 11 -1.46 -8.26 9.94
N ILE A 12 -2.18 -9.27 10.43
CA ILE A 12 -1.59 -10.38 11.20
C ILE A 12 -1.57 -11.62 10.31
N ILE A 13 -0.42 -12.28 10.28
CA ILE A 13 -0.26 -13.57 9.60
C ILE A 13 -0.90 -14.70 10.41
N GLY A 14 -1.66 -15.57 9.75
CA GLY A 14 -2.28 -16.74 10.38
C GLY A 14 -1.36 -17.98 10.38
N PRO A 15 -1.70 -19.01 11.17
CA PRO A 15 -0.83 -20.15 11.42
C PRO A 15 -0.54 -21.03 10.20
N SER A 16 -1.41 -21.00 9.19
CA SER A 16 -1.27 -21.79 7.94
C SER A 16 -0.79 -20.95 6.75
N HIS A 17 -0.44 -19.67 6.96
CA HIS A 17 -0.04 -18.79 5.89
C HIS A 17 1.38 -19.06 5.41
N ASN A 18 1.59 -18.91 4.09
CA ASN A 18 2.88 -18.93 3.43
C ASN A 18 3.21 -17.57 2.82
N TYR A 19 4.39 -17.04 3.12
CA TYR A 19 4.89 -15.78 2.56
C TYR A 19 6.21 -15.95 1.78
N ALA A 20 6.78 -17.15 1.78
CA ALA A 20 8.06 -17.42 1.14
C ALA A 20 7.90 -17.65 -0.37
N GLY A 21 8.61 -16.86 -1.17
CA GLY A 21 8.84 -17.13 -2.57
C GLY A 21 7.63 -17.06 -3.53
N LEU A 22 6.53 -16.44 -3.13
CA LEU A 22 5.29 -16.45 -3.92
C LEU A 22 5.24 -15.33 -4.99
N SER A 23 5.97 -14.25 -4.82
CA SER A 23 5.92 -13.09 -5.71
C SER A 23 7.04 -13.12 -6.74
N VAL A 24 6.72 -13.55 -7.96
CA VAL A 24 7.61 -13.40 -9.13
C VAL A 24 7.73 -11.91 -9.45
N GLY A 25 8.97 -11.39 -9.53
CA GLY A 25 9.21 -9.96 -9.79
C GLY A 25 9.32 -9.11 -8.51
N ASN A 26 9.43 -9.75 -7.35
CA ASN A 26 9.91 -9.16 -6.11
C ASN A 26 11.22 -9.86 -5.72
N ILE A 27 12.33 -9.13 -5.68
CA ILE A 27 13.67 -9.69 -5.43
C ILE A 27 13.71 -10.39 -4.06
N ALA A 28 13.20 -9.75 -3.00
CA ALA A 28 13.17 -10.31 -1.66
C ALA A 28 12.34 -11.60 -1.59
N SER A 29 11.20 -11.65 -2.29
CA SER A 29 10.39 -12.86 -2.38
C SER A 29 11.09 -13.96 -3.17
N SER A 30 11.70 -13.63 -4.31
CA SER A 30 12.37 -14.60 -5.19
C SER A 30 13.58 -15.24 -4.53
N THR A 31 14.35 -14.50 -3.74
CA THR A 31 15.52 -15.03 -3.01
C THR A 31 15.14 -16.01 -1.91
N ASN A 32 13.90 -15.96 -1.41
CA ASN A 32 13.37 -16.87 -0.39
C ASN A 32 12.48 -17.98 -0.99
N ALA A 33 12.51 -18.18 -2.31
CA ALA A 33 11.72 -19.22 -2.96
C ALA A 33 12.11 -20.61 -2.47
N GLY A 34 11.13 -21.38 -2.04
CA GLY A 34 11.35 -22.73 -1.48
C GLY A 34 11.73 -22.78 0.01
N GLU A 35 11.92 -21.62 0.64
CA GLU A 35 12.16 -21.55 2.07
C GLU A 35 10.90 -21.87 2.89
N THR A 36 11.13 -22.31 4.12
CA THR A 36 10.03 -22.59 5.06
C THR A 36 9.53 -21.28 5.69
N ALA A 37 8.23 -21.03 5.61
CA ALA A 37 7.60 -19.92 6.31
C ALA A 37 7.46 -20.23 7.82
N TYR A 38 7.67 -19.21 8.66
CA TYR A 38 7.53 -19.29 10.12
C TYR A 38 6.42 -18.32 10.60
N PRO A 39 5.13 -18.68 10.43
CA PRO A 39 4.02 -17.75 10.66
C PRO A 39 3.95 -17.23 12.10
N ARG A 40 4.27 -18.06 13.08
CA ARG A 40 4.25 -17.67 14.50
C ARG A 40 5.28 -16.57 14.80
N GLU A 41 6.49 -16.76 14.32
CA GLU A 41 7.59 -15.79 14.50
C GLU A 41 7.30 -14.50 13.77
N ALA A 42 6.78 -14.56 12.54
CA ALA A 42 6.35 -13.39 11.78
C ALA A 42 5.20 -12.63 12.46
N ALA A 43 4.22 -13.35 13.02
CA ALA A 43 3.14 -12.73 13.79
C ALA A 43 3.66 -12.02 15.04
N LEU A 44 4.62 -12.62 15.75
CA LEU A 44 5.24 -11.99 16.94
C LEU A 44 6.01 -10.72 16.59
N GLN A 45 6.72 -10.70 15.45
CA GLN A 45 7.38 -9.48 14.96
C GLN A 45 6.38 -8.38 14.62
N GLY A 46 5.31 -8.70 13.88
CA GLY A 46 4.24 -7.75 13.56
C GLY A 46 3.59 -7.17 14.83
N ILE A 47 3.28 -8.00 15.80
CA ILE A 47 2.71 -7.58 17.09
C ILE A 47 3.71 -6.70 17.87
N ALA A 48 5.00 -7.00 17.83
CA ALA A 48 6.02 -6.18 18.50
C ALA A 48 6.08 -4.78 17.90
N LYS A 49 6.00 -4.63 16.57
CA LYS A 49 5.89 -3.33 15.88
C LYS A 49 4.62 -2.57 16.32
N MET A 50 3.47 -3.22 16.32
CA MET A 50 2.20 -2.60 16.76
C MET A 50 2.28 -2.11 18.21
N ARG A 51 2.90 -2.89 19.10
CA ARG A 51 3.13 -2.49 20.50
C ARG A 51 4.09 -1.32 20.62
N HIS A 52 5.09 -1.24 19.77
CA HIS A 52 5.99 -0.10 19.70
C HIS A 52 5.21 1.18 19.34
N ASN A 53 4.37 1.14 18.31
CA ASN A 53 3.51 2.25 17.91
C ASN A 53 2.60 2.73 19.06
N LEU A 54 1.93 1.78 19.74
CA LEU A 54 1.12 2.10 20.93
C LEU A 54 1.96 2.73 22.05
N GLY A 55 3.20 2.28 22.24
CA GLY A 55 4.14 2.86 23.20
C GLY A 55 4.53 4.31 22.89
N LEU A 56 4.51 4.71 21.62
CA LEU A 56 4.69 6.08 21.15
C LEU A 56 3.40 6.92 21.26
N GLY A 57 2.28 6.33 21.72
CA GLY A 57 0.99 6.99 21.79
C GLY A 57 0.23 7.05 20.47
N LEU A 58 0.69 6.32 19.44
CA LEU A 58 0.03 6.26 18.14
C LEU A 58 -1.18 5.33 18.18
N ALA A 59 -2.24 5.68 17.46
CA ALA A 59 -3.38 4.81 17.28
C ALA A 59 -3.01 3.64 16.35
N GLN A 60 -3.37 2.42 16.74
CA GLN A 60 -3.02 1.21 16.01
C GLN A 60 -4.23 0.31 15.86
N GLY A 61 -4.60 0.00 14.60
CA GLY A 61 -5.53 -1.04 14.22
C GLY A 61 -4.82 -2.26 13.65
N PHE A 62 -5.57 -3.34 13.45
CA PHE A 62 -5.06 -4.53 12.78
C PHE A 62 -6.16 -5.27 12.03
N PHE A 63 -5.74 -5.95 10.95
CA PHE A 63 -6.60 -6.87 10.22
C PHE A 63 -6.34 -8.31 10.67
N MET A 64 -7.44 -9.05 10.86
CA MET A 64 -7.36 -10.47 11.18
C MET A 64 -6.87 -11.27 9.96
N PRO A 65 -6.11 -12.36 10.16
CA PRO A 65 -5.69 -13.21 9.07
C PRO A 65 -6.89 -13.83 8.36
N LEU A 66 -6.86 -13.83 7.03
CA LEU A 66 -7.86 -14.53 6.23
C LEU A 66 -7.66 -16.05 6.33
N GLY A 67 -8.72 -16.84 6.18
CA GLY A 67 -8.63 -18.32 6.22
C GLY A 67 -7.74 -18.87 5.09
N ARG A 68 -6.87 -19.81 5.41
CA ARG A 68 -5.98 -20.51 4.48
C ARG A 68 -5.98 -22.03 4.73
N PRO A 69 -5.86 -22.83 3.64
CA PRO A 69 -5.81 -22.44 2.22
C PRO A 69 -7.13 -21.78 1.74
N ASN A 70 -7.05 -20.93 0.70
CA ASN A 70 -8.24 -20.42 0.03
C ASN A 70 -8.77 -21.50 -0.93
N ILE A 71 -9.59 -22.38 -0.40
CA ILE A 71 -10.14 -23.53 -1.12
C ILE A 71 -11.04 -23.07 -2.28
N GLY A 72 -11.92 -22.08 -2.03
CA GLY A 72 -12.85 -21.60 -3.06
C GLY A 72 -12.13 -21.00 -4.27
N TRP A 73 -11.02 -20.30 -4.06
CA TRP A 73 -10.20 -19.83 -5.16
C TRP A 73 -9.55 -20.98 -5.93
N LEU A 74 -8.97 -21.96 -5.22
CA LEU A 74 -8.33 -23.11 -5.85
C LEU A 74 -9.33 -23.92 -6.69
N GLU A 75 -10.49 -24.20 -6.15
CA GLU A 75 -11.57 -24.92 -6.85
C GLU A 75 -12.10 -24.14 -8.06
N SER A 76 -12.07 -22.80 -8.02
CA SER A 76 -12.43 -21.99 -9.19
C SER A 76 -11.49 -22.16 -10.40
N LEU A 77 -10.27 -22.67 -10.14
CA LEU A 77 -9.30 -23.03 -11.17
C LEU A 77 -9.42 -24.51 -11.61
N GLY A 78 -10.31 -25.27 -10.98
CA GLY A 78 -10.62 -26.65 -11.31
C GLY A 78 -10.07 -27.73 -10.38
N PRO A 79 -8.87 -27.61 -9.78
CA PRO A 79 -8.32 -28.68 -8.96
C PRO A 79 -8.81 -28.67 -7.50
N THR A 80 -8.82 -29.82 -6.87
CA THR A 80 -8.86 -29.94 -5.41
C THR A 80 -7.48 -29.63 -4.82
N ILE A 81 -7.39 -29.42 -3.51
CA ILE A 81 -6.11 -29.13 -2.86
C ILE A 81 -5.07 -30.25 -3.08
N ASP A 82 -5.50 -31.50 -3.03
CA ASP A 82 -4.62 -32.66 -3.21
C ASP A 82 -4.24 -32.90 -4.67
N GLY A 83 -5.12 -32.51 -5.61
CA GLY A 83 -4.91 -32.64 -7.04
C GLY A 83 -4.28 -31.42 -7.71
N SER A 84 -3.99 -30.35 -6.93
CA SER A 84 -3.44 -29.12 -7.49
C SER A 84 -1.93 -29.18 -7.70
N GLU A 85 -1.47 -28.46 -8.72
CA GLU A 85 -0.06 -28.22 -8.95
C GLU A 85 0.58 -27.48 -7.76
N PRO A 86 1.86 -27.74 -7.47
CA PRO A 86 2.53 -27.17 -6.30
C PRO A 86 2.47 -25.65 -6.20
N HIS A 87 2.58 -24.94 -7.32
CA HIS A 87 2.53 -23.47 -7.34
C HIS A 87 1.13 -22.92 -7.03
N LEU A 88 0.06 -23.55 -7.51
CA LEU A 88 -1.32 -23.17 -7.18
C LEU A 88 -1.64 -23.46 -5.73
N ARG A 89 -1.20 -24.62 -5.25
CA ARG A 89 -1.33 -24.98 -3.83
C ARG A 89 -0.61 -23.94 -2.96
N ALA A 90 0.65 -23.61 -3.25
CA ALA A 90 1.41 -22.61 -2.53
C ALA A 90 0.70 -21.23 -2.54
N ALA A 91 0.17 -20.80 -3.68
CA ALA A 91 -0.56 -19.56 -3.82
C ALA A 91 -1.84 -19.54 -2.96
N SER A 92 -2.55 -20.66 -2.81
CA SER A 92 -3.75 -20.75 -1.97
C SER A 92 -3.48 -20.53 -0.48
N PHE A 93 -2.23 -20.68 -0.03
CA PHE A 93 -1.78 -20.41 1.34
C PHE A 93 -1.18 -19.01 1.51
N SER A 94 -1.24 -18.15 0.51
CA SER A 94 -0.63 -16.82 0.52
C SER A 94 -0.96 -16.01 1.79
N ALA A 95 0.06 -15.36 2.34
CA ALA A 95 -0.04 -14.43 3.45
C ALA A 95 -0.17 -12.97 2.99
N SER A 96 -0.42 -12.71 1.72
CA SER A 96 -0.31 -11.35 1.16
C SER A 96 -1.28 -10.34 1.79
N SER A 97 -2.39 -10.79 2.37
CA SER A 97 -3.32 -9.94 3.14
C SER A 97 -2.74 -9.33 4.42
N MET A 98 -1.56 -9.80 4.88
CA MET A 98 -0.88 -9.22 6.03
C MET A 98 -0.28 -7.82 5.72
N TRP A 99 -0.01 -7.51 4.45
CA TRP A 99 0.49 -6.18 4.05
C TRP A 99 -0.66 -5.21 3.85
N ALA A 100 -0.99 -4.46 4.91
CA ALA A 100 -2.11 -3.52 4.93
C ALA A 100 -2.01 -2.41 3.87
N ALA A 101 -0.81 -2.03 3.44
CA ALA A 101 -0.58 -1.09 2.33
C ALA A 101 -1.24 -1.54 1.01
N ASN A 102 -1.47 -2.83 0.84
CA ASN A 102 -2.17 -3.39 -0.32
C ASN A 102 -3.66 -3.68 -0.05
N ALA A 103 -4.21 -3.28 1.09
CA ALA A 103 -5.62 -3.54 1.38
C ALA A 103 -6.54 -2.62 0.57
N ALA A 104 -6.30 -1.33 0.62
CA ALA A 104 -7.14 -0.33 -0.02
C ALA A 104 -6.41 1.01 -0.21
N THR A 105 -6.84 1.79 -1.20
CA THR A 105 -6.55 3.22 -1.24
C THR A 105 -7.55 3.95 -0.35
N VAL A 106 -7.06 4.89 0.47
CA VAL A 106 -7.87 5.63 1.44
C VAL A 106 -7.78 7.13 1.18
N SER A 107 -8.92 7.78 1.01
CA SER A 107 -9.03 9.25 0.99
C SER A 107 -9.85 9.69 2.19
N PRO A 108 -9.30 10.50 3.10
CA PRO A 108 -10.00 10.90 4.32
C PRO A 108 -11.10 11.92 4.05
N ALA A 109 -12.01 12.05 5.02
CA ALA A 109 -13.19 12.92 4.93
C ALA A 109 -12.94 14.37 4.48
N PRO A 110 -11.84 15.07 4.85
CA PRO A 110 -11.58 16.42 4.36
C PRO A 110 -11.34 16.53 2.85
N ASP A 111 -11.01 15.44 2.17
CA ASP A 111 -10.66 15.42 0.75
C ASP A 111 -11.88 15.06 -0.12
N ALA A 112 -12.88 14.41 0.46
CA ALA A 112 -14.07 13.95 -0.23
C ALA A 112 -15.23 14.94 -0.08
N PRO A 113 -16.01 15.21 -1.14
CA PRO A 113 -17.07 16.23 -1.15
C PRO A 113 -18.27 15.86 -0.26
N ASP A 114 -18.47 14.57 0.03
CA ASP A 114 -19.54 14.08 0.90
C ASP A 114 -19.14 14.02 2.39
N GLY A 115 -17.89 14.41 2.70
CA GLY A 115 -17.36 14.44 4.06
C GLY A 115 -17.15 13.05 4.68
N LYS A 116 -17.01 12.00 3.87
CA LYS A 116 -16.72 10.63 4.32
C LYS A 116 -15.29 10.22 4.02
N CYS A 117 -14.77 9.33 4.83
CA CYS A 117 -13.55 8.61 4.50
C CYS A 117 -13.89 7.48 3.52
N HIS A 118 -13.29 7.54 2.34
CA HIS A 118 -13.46 6.55 1.27
C HIS A 118 -12.33 5.53 1.29
N LEU A 119 -12.68 4.26 1.13
CA LEU A 119 -11.74 3.15 1.03
C LEU A 119 -12.10 2.32 -0.20
N THR A 120 -11.22 2.27 -1.20
CA THR A 120 -11.38 1.39 -2.38
C THR A 120 -10.39 0.23 -2.26
N VAL A 121 -10.92 -0.98 -2.16
CA VAL A 121 -10.10 -2.21 -2.05
C VAL A 121 -9.27 -2.41 -3.30
N ALA A 122 -8.00 -2.77 -3.14
CA ALA A 122 -7.10 -3.07 -4.25
C ALA A 122 -7.43 -4.42 -4.89
N ASN A 123 -7.34 -4.53 -6.22
CA ASN A 123 -7.62 -5.79 -6.90
C ASN A 123 -6.42 -6.73 -7.00
N LEU A 124 -5.20 -6.22 -6.82
CA LEU A 124 -3.93 -6.97 -6.75
C LEU A 124 -3.74 -8.00 -7.91
N GLN A 125 -4.35 -7.73 -9.05
CA GLN A 125 -4.49 -8.71 -10.13
C GLN A 125 -3.18 -9.13 -10.80
N THR A 126 -2.11 -8.35 -10.65
CA THR A 126 -0.84 -8.62 -11.32
C THR A 126 -0.11 -9.86 -10.79
N MET A 127 -0.49 -10.35 -9.61
CA MET A 127 0.11 -11.51 -8.96
C MET A 127 -0.96 -12.52 -8.55
N PRO A 128 -0.96 -13.76 -9.10
CA PRO A 128 -2.00 -14.76 -8.82
C PRO A 128 -2.22 -15.04 -7.33
N HIS A 129 -1.14 -15.15 -6.53
CA HIS A 129 -1.22 -15.43 -5.11
C HIS A 129 -1.82 -14.27 -4.27
N ARG A 130 -1.99 -13.08 -4.86
CA ARG A 130 -2.57 -11.90 -4.24
C ARG A 130 -3.96 -11.56 -4.79
N SER A 131 -4.23 -11.90 -6.04
CA SER A 131 -5.46 -11.54 -6.73
C SER A 131 -6.73 -12.10 -6.10
N HIS A 132 -6.63 -13.11 -5.26
CA HIS A 132 -7.75 -13.73 -4.56
C HIS A 132 -7.99 -13.17 -3.14
N GLU A 133 -7.23 -12.16 -2.72
CA GLU A 133 -7.35 -11.57 -1.37
C GLU A 133 -8.53 -10.61 -1.24
N TRP A 134 -8.85 -9.87 -2.29
CA TRP A 134 -9.77 -8.74 -2.23
C TRP A 134 -11.17 -9.05 -1.66
N PRO A 135 -11.80 -10.23 -1.86
CA PRO A 135 -13.11 -10.49 -1.29
C PRO A 135 -13.09 -10.53 0.25
N GLY A 136 -12.05 -11.16 0.82
CA GLY A 136 -11.87 -11.22 2.27
C GLY A 136 -11.49 -9.86 2.85
N THR A 137 -10.62 -9.11 2.17
CA THR A 137 -10.25 -7.74 2.53
C THR A 137 -11.47 -6.81 2.51
N LEU A 138 -12.30 -6.88 1.47
CA LEU A 138 -13.54 -6.10 1.37
C LEU A 138 -14.47 -6.39 2.55
N ALA A 139 -14.67 -7.65 2.89
CA ALA A 139 -15.52 -8.05 4.01
C ALA A 139 -14.99 -7.51 5.35
N GLN A 140 -13.67 -7.57 5.58
CA GLN A 140 -13.07 -7.01 6.79
C GLN A 140 -13.20 -5.47 6.86
N LEU A 141 -12.95 -4.77 5.76
CA LEU A 141 -13.10 -3.31 5.71
C LEU A 141 -14.55 -2.89 5.91
N GLN A 142 -15.51 -3.58 5.30
CA GLN A 142 -16.93 -3.31 5.50
C GLN A 142 -17.39 -3.54 6.93
N MET A 143 -16.78 -4.47 7.65
CA MET A 143 -17.05 -4.71 9.07
C MET A 143 -16.38 -3.65 9.95
N ALA A 144 -15.09 -3.35 9.72
CA ALA A 144 -14.33 -2.40 10.52
C ALA A 144 -14.86 -0.96 10.34
N PHE A 145 -15.26 -0.60 9.14
CA PHE A 145 -15.75 0.72 8.75
C PHE A 145 -17.24 0.70 8.39
N ALA A 146 -18.04 -0.02 9.21
CA ALA A 146 -19.47 -0.24 8.97
C ALA A 146 -20.34 1.01 9.08
N ASN A 147 -19.89 2.05 9.79
CA ASN A 147 -20.67 3.27 9.96
C ASN A 147 -20.68 4.11 8.69
N ARG A 148 -21.76 3.98 7.91
CA ARG A 148 -21.96 4.66 6.62
C ARG A 148 -22.14 6.18 6.71
N GLU A 149 -22.28 6.73 7.91
CA GLU A 149 -22.27 8.18 8.10
C GLU A 149 -20.88 8.75 7.86
N TYR A 150 -19.82 8.01 8.23
CA TYR A 150 -18.43 8.45 8.18
C TYR A 150 -17.57 7.74 7.14
N PHE A 151 -17.99 6.55 6.68
CA PHE A 151 -17.18 5.72 5.80
C PHE A 151 -17.94 5.25 4.56
N ALA A 152 -17.21 5.18 3.45
CA ALA A 152 -17.67 4.59 2.21
C ALA A 152 -16.62 3.55 1.74
N VAL A 153 -16.97 2.26 1.83
CA VAL A 153 -16.10 1.15 1.42
C VAL A 153 -16.53 0.65 0.06
N HIS A 154 -15.62 0.70 -0.91
CA HIS A 154 -15.87 0.35 -2.30
C HIS A 154 -15.20 -0.97 -2.69
N ALA A 155 -15.84 -1.70 -3.59
CA ALA A 155 -15.24 -2.85 -4.24
C ALA A 155 -14.07 -2.42 -5.13
N PRO A 156 -13.18 -3.35 -5.51
CA PRO A 156 -12.06 -3.07 -6.40
C PRO A 156 -12.48 -2.50 -7.75
N VAL A 157 -11.59 -1.73 -8.36
CA VAL A 157 -11.74 -1.33 -9.77
C VAL A 157 -11.73 -2.58 -10.67
N PRO A 158 -12.46 -2.54 -11.82
CA PRO A 158 -12.51 -3.69 -12.71
C PRO A 158 -11.13 -4.10 -13.25
N SER A 159 -10.87 -5.41 -13.31
CA SER A 159 -9.84 -5.97 -14.16
C SER A 159 -10.15 -5.61 -15.65
N PRO A 160 -9.17 -5.24 -16.49
CA PRO A 160 -7.73 -5.51 -16.36
C PRO A 160 -6.88 -4.35 -15.80
N PHE A 161 -7.45 -3.36 -15.16
CA PHE A 161 -6.69 -2.24 -14.62
C PHE A 161 -6.11 -2.64 -13.26
N GLY A 162 -4.80 -2.92 -13.22
CA GLY A 162 -4.10 -3.27 -11.99
C GLY A 162 -4.15 -2.13 -10.98
N ASP A 163 -4.56 -2.45 -9.75
CA ASP A 163 -4.59 -1.57 -8.60
C ASP A 163 -3.94 -2.25 -7.40
N GLU A 164 -2.98 -1.56 -6.78
CA GLU A 164 -2.16 -2.08 -5.69
C GLU A 164 -2.42 -1.36 -4.36
N GLY A 165 -3.45 -0.51 -4.32
CA GLY A 165 -3.88 0.19 -3.11
C GLY A 165 -2.93 1.29 -2.65
N ALA A 166 -2.84 1.49 -1.33
CA ALA A 166 -2.07 2.57 -0.73
C ALA A 166 -0.56 2.47 -0.99
N ALA A 167 -0.02 1.31 -1.37
CA ALA A 167 1.37 1.16 -1.79
C ALA A 167 1.77 2.07 -2.97
N ASN A 168 0.80 2.52 -3.75
CA ASN A 168 0.97 3.46 -4.87
C ASN A 168 0.16 4.76 -4.69
N HIS A 169 -0.11 5.11 -3.44
CA HIS A 169 -0.85 6.31 -3.10
C HIS A 169 -0.21 7.01 -1.91
N MET A 170 -0.15 8.33 -1.99
CA MET A 170 0.34 9.18 -0.90
C MET A 170 -0.59 10.38 -0.74
N ARG A 171 -0.62 10.94 0.46
CA ARG A 171 -1.37 12.16 0.76
C ARG A 171 -0.49 13.17 1.48
N LEU A 172 -0.55 14.41 1.04
CA LEU A 172 0.06 15.55 1.74
C LEU A 172 -1.03 16.49 2.26
N CYS A 173 -0.85 17.01 3.47
CA CYS A 173 -1.79 17.96 4.08
C CYS A 173 -1.07 18.82 5.13
N SER A 174 -1.61 19.97 5.46
CA SER A 174 -1.05 20.81 6.53
C SER A 174 -1.27 20.20 7.92
N THR A 175 -2.40 19.54 8.09
CA THR A 175 -2.80 18.75 9.28
C THR A 175 -3.77 17.65 8.81
N HIS A 176 -3.94 16.58 9.58
CA HIS A 176 -4.80 15.46 9.19
C HIS A 176 -6.26 15.85 8.94
N ASP A 177 -6.76 16.90 9.59
CA ASP A 177 -8.12 17.42 9.42
C ASP A 177 -8.26 18.50 8.34
N ALA A 178 -7.16 18.90 7.69
CA ALA A 178 -7.17 19.80 6.55
C ALA A 178 -7.34 19.03 5.24
N ALA A 179 -7.92 19.69 4.23
CA ALA A 179 -7.98 19.17 2.88
C ALA A 179 -6.57 18.99 2.31
N GLY A 180 -6.29 17.79 1.79
CA GLY A 180 -4.98 17.37 1.32
C GLY A 180 -4.78 17.43 -0.19
N VAL A 181 -3.58 17.01 -0.59
CA VAL A 181 -3.21 16.72 -1.99
C VAL A 181 -2.96 15.23 -2.09
N GLU A 182 -3.75 14.57 -2.93
CA GLU A 182 -3.69 13.12 -3.16
C GLU A 182 -2.76 12.83 -4.34
N ILE A 183 -1.77 11.98 -4.13
CA ILE A 183 -0.75 11.64 -5.13
C ILE A 183 -0.90 10.16 -5.48
N PHE A 184 -1.40 9.88 -6.66
CA PHE A 184 -1.50 8.53 -7.22
C PHE A 184 -0.29 8.25 -8.09
N VAL A 185 0.46 7.20 -7.76
CA VAL A 185 1.64 6.80 -8.52
C VAL A 185 1.31 5.61 -9.38
N TYR A 186 1.53 5.73 -10.69
CA TYR A 186 1.33 4.66 -11.65
C TYR A 186 2.63 4.33 -12.38
N GLY A 187 2.72 3.14 -12.96
CA GLY A 187 3.89 2.73 -13.72
C GLY A 187 3.57 2.43 -15.17
N LYS A 188 4.62 2.41 -16.00
CA LYS A 188 4.60 1.85 -17.34
C LYS A 188 5.51 0.64 -17.38
N SER A 189 5.04 -0.42 -18.01
CA SER A 189 5.85 -1.63 -18.22
C SER A 189 6.78 -1.46 -19.42
N GLY A 190 7.99 -1.89 -19.29
CA GLY A 190 9.01 -1.82 -20.35
C GLY A 190 10.32 -2.51 -19.97
N GLY A 191 10.46 -2.90 -18.70
CA GLY A 191 11.66 -3.55 -18.16
C GLY A 191 11.45 -5.02 -17.77
N PRO A 192 12.40 -5.60 -17.03
CA PRO A 192 12.34 -6.98 -16.56
C PRO A 192 11.21 -7.21 -15.52
N PHE A 193 10.76 -6.16 -14.84
CA PHE A 193 9.65 -6.23 -13.90
C PHE A 193 8.45 -5.45 -14.44
N PRO A 194 7.22 -5.99 -14.30
CA PRO A 194 6.02 -5.30 -14.75
C PRO A 194 5.68 -4.15 -13.80
N ALA A 195 5.19 -3.04 -14.36
CA ALA A 195 4.48 -2.05 -13.57
C ALA A 195 3.15 -2.65 -13.08
N ARG A 196 2.81 -2.42 -11.83
CA ARG A 196 1.65 -3.05 -11.20
C ARG A 196 0.44 -2.14 -11.13
N GLN A 197 0.65 -0.83 -10.95
CA GLN A 197 -0.42 0.17 -10.87
C GLN A 197 -0.72 0.76 -12.26
N HIS A 198 -1.97 0.66 -12.68
CA HIS A 198 -2.42 1.23 -13.95
C HIS A 198 -2.99 2.64 -13.74
N ILE A 199 -2.66 3.60 -14.62
CA ILE A 199 -3.14 4.98 -14.51
C ILE A 199 -4.68 5.08 -14.50
N GLU A 200 -5.39 4.24 -15.26
CA GLU A 200 -6.86 4.27 -15.27
C GLU A 200 -7.46 3.72 -13.97
N ALA A 201 -6.78 2.81 -13.26
CA ALA A 201 -7.16 2.40 -11.92
C ALA A 201 -7.07 3.60 -10.96
N SER A 202 -5.93 4.30 -10.95
CA SER A 202 -5.72 5.51 -10.14
C SER A 202 -6.79 6.57 -10.41
N LYS A 203 -7.08 6.85 -11.68
CA LYS A 203 -8.14 7.79 -12.08
C LYS A 203 -9.54 7.31 -11.68
N ALA A 204 -9.81 6.01 -11.74
CA ALA A 204 -11.09 5.43 -11.33
C ALA A 204 -11.28 5.60 -9.83
N VAL A 205 -10.27 5.29 -9.03
CA VAL A 205 -10.31 5.48 -7.57
C VAL A 205 -10.54 6.95 -7.23
N ALA A 206 -9.79 7.88 -7.84
CA ALA A 206 -9.99 9.31 -7.62
C ALA A 206 -11.43 9.77 -7.93
N ARG A 207 -12.03 9.26 -9.01
CA ARG A 207 -13.45 9.53 -9.36
C ARG A 207 -14.44 8.91 -8.39
N ILE A 208 -14.19 7.66 -7.95
CA ILE A 208 -15.04 6.96 -6.96
C ILE A 208 -15.06 7.71 -5.63
N HIS A 209 -13.92 8.25 -5.22
CA HIS A 209 -13.80 9.06 -4.00
C HIS A 209 -14.30 10.50 -4.18
N GLY A 210 -14.66 10.91 -5.40
CA GLY A 210 -15.15 12.26 -5.70
C GLY A 210 -14.09 13.35 -5.57
N LEU A 211 -12.80 12.99 -5.69
CA LEU A 211 -11.69 13.93 -5.49
C LEU A 211 -11.66 15.04 -6.54
N GLY A 212 -11.46 16.27 -6.10
CA GLY A 212 -11.24 17.40 -7.00
C GLY A 212 -9.89 17.29 -7.73
N LEU A 213 -9.90 17.40 -9.05
CA LEU A 213 -8.69 17.27 -9.88
C LEU A 213 -7.64 18.35 -9.60
N ASP A 214 -8.02 19.46 -9.02
CA ASP A 214 -7.11 20.52 -8.54
C ASP A 214 -6.27 20.08 -7.34
N ARG A 215 -6.70 19.03 -6.62
CA ARG A 215 -6.01 18.44 -5.48
C ARG A 215 -5.45 17.04 -5.74
N VAL A 216 -5.53 16.55 -6.98
CA VAL A 216 -5.00 15.23 -7.35
C VAL A 216 -3.79 15.39 -8.26
N ILE A 217 -2.75 14.59 -8.00
CA ILE A 217 -1.56 14.45 -8.84
C ILE A 217 -1.46 13.00 -9.29
N PHE A 218 -1.34 12.77 -10.60
CA PHE A 218 -1.01 11.47 -11.17
C PHE A 218 0.46 11.49 -11.57
N ALA A 219 1.31 10.84 -10.78
CA ALA A 219 2.75 10.78 -11.00
C ALA A 219 3.14 9.44 -11.63
N GLN A 220 4.00 9.48 -12.65
CA GLN A 220 4.60 8.26 -13.19
C GLN A 220 5.80 7.87 -12.35
N GLN A 221 5.83 6.63 -11.86
CA GLN A 221 7.02 6.05 -11.23
C GLN A 221 8.13 5.92 -12.26
N ALA A 222 9.37 6.17 -11.88
CA ALA A 222 10.50 6.08 -12.78
C ALA A 222 10.69 4.65 -13.30
N GLU A 223 10.86 4.50 -14.61
CA GLU A 223 11.06 3.19 -15.25
C GLU A 223 12.33 2.51 -14.73
N ILE A 224 13.38 3.29 -14.43
CA ILE A 224 14.61 2.79 -13.81
C ILE A 224 14.37 2.17 -12.42
N ALA A 225 13.49 2.77 -11.62
CA ALA A 225 13.15 2.25 -10.30
C ALA A 225 12.38 0.92 -10.41
N ILE A 226 11.40 0.85 -11.33
CA ILE A 226 10.65 -0.39 -11.59
C ILE A 226 11.58 -1.48 -12.10
N ALA A 227 12.49 -1.15 -13.04
CA ALA A 227 13.45 -2.08 -13.60
C ALA A 227 14.47 -2.60 -12.57
N ALA A 228 14.78 -1.79 -11.55
CA ALA A 228 15.63 -2.20 -10.43
C ALA A 228 14.91 -3.07 -9.39
N GLY A 229 13.57 -3.19 -9.47
CA GLY A 229 12.76 -3.99 -8.56
C GLY A 229 11.91 -3.19 -7.56
N ALA A 230 11.85 -1.86 -7.67
CA ALA A 230 10.88 -1.06 -6.94
C ALA A 230 9.48 -1.22 -7.58
N PHE A 231 8.84 -2.32 -7.29
CA PHE A 231 7.57 -2.72 -7.90
C PHE A 231 6.36 -1.90 -7.43
N HIS A 232 6.49 -1.14 -6.33
CA HIS A 232 5.53 -0.18 -5.81
C HIS A 232 6.23 1.14 -5.48
N ASN A 233 5.45 2.22 -5.40
CA ASN A 233 5.98 3.52 -5.01
C ASN A 233 6.50 3.53 -3.55
N ASP A 234 5.87 2.80 -2.64
CA ASP A 234 6.26 2.71 -1.23
C ASP A 234 7.67 2.15 -1.00
N VAL A 235 8.30 1.59 -2.03
CA VAL A 235 9.71 1.17 -2.01
C VAL A 235 10.67 2.34 -2.21
N VAL A 236 10.21 3.46 -2.77
CA VAL A 236 11.05 4.61 -3.15
C VAL A 236 10.52 5.97 -2.67
N ALA A 237 9.33 6.03 -2.09
CA ALA A 237 8.76 7.25 -1.53
C ALA A 237 7.69 6.94 -0.48
N VAL A 238 7.60 7.80 0.53
CA VAL A 238 6.55 7.80 1.55
C VAL A 238 6.20 9.24 1.93
N ALA A 239 4.95 9.50 2.27
CA ALA A 239 4.52 10.84 2.68
C ALA A 239 3.61 10.77 3.90
N ASN A 240 3.67 11.81 4.73
CA ASN A 240 2.69 12.08 5.77
C ASN A 240 2.68 13.59 6.08
N GLU A 241 1.50 14.13 6.34
CA GLU A 241 1.28 15.57 6.53
C GLU A 241 2.01 16.42 5.48
N ARG A 242 2.99 17.24 5.89
CA ARG A 242 3.72 18.13 5.00
C ARG A 242 4.92 17.50 4.31
N VAL A 243 5.34 16.32 4.76
CA VAL A 243 6.61 15.73 4.37
C VAL A 243 6.40 14.69 3.28
N LEU A 244 7.09 14.88 2.17
CA LEU A 244 7.37 13.84 1.18
C LEU A 244 8.84 13.42 1.35
N PHE A 245 9.07 12.18 1.79
CA PHE A 245 10.39 11.56 1.85
C PHE A 245 10.54 10.64 0.64
N THR A 246 11.48 10.93 -0.26
CA THR A 246 11.56 10.28 -1.57
C THR A 246 12.98 10.07 -2.04
N HIS A 247 13.23 8.99 -2.76
CA HIS A 247 14.46 8.79 -3.50
C HIS A 247 14.47 9.69 -4.74
N GLU A 248 15.65 10.20 -5.17
CA GLU A 248 15.75 11.08 -6.35
C GLU A 248 15.27 10.40 -7.65
N GLN A 249 15.32 9.06 -7.70
CA GLN A 249 14.88 8.26 -8.84
C GLN A 249 13.48 7.64 -8.66
N ALA A 250 12.65 8.21 -7.79
CA ALA A 250 11.29 7.68 -7.55
C ALA A 250 10.34 7.96 -8.72
N PHE A 251 10.44 9.14 -9.33
CA PHE A 251 9.50 9.60 -10.36
C PHE A 251 10.20 9.79 -11.70
N GLU A 252 9.47 9.53 -12.79
CA GLU A 252 9.98 9.72 -14.16
C GLU A 252 10.28 11.18 -14.48
N GLN A 253 9.48 12.10 -13.94
CA GLN A 253 9.65 13.54 -14.07
C GLN A 253 9.59 14.19 -12.67
N PRO A 254 10.64 14.05 -11.86
CA PRO A 254 10.58 14.42 -10.45
C PRO A 254 10.27 15.91 -10.25
N GLU A 255 10.92 16.80 -11.01
CA GLU A 255 10.69 18.25 -10.87
C GLU A 255 9.23 18.64 -11.20
N ALA A 256 8.62 18.01 -12.20
CA ALA A 256 7.23 18.27 -12.53
C ALA A 256 6.28 17.82 -11.40
N VAL A 257 6.60 16.72 -10.73
CA VAL A 257 5.85 16.23 -9.56
C VAL A 257 6.04 17.19 -8.38
N TYR A 258 7.26 17.61 -8.09
CA TYR A 258 7.57 18.51 -6.97
C TYR A 258 6.93 19.91 -7.20
N ASP A 259 6.97 20.43 -8.40
CA ASP A 259 6.33 21.71 -8.73
C ASP A 259 4.79 21.60 -8.63
N ALA A 260 4.23 20.48 -9.06
CA ALA A 260 2.79 20.23 -8.90
C ALA A 260 2.37 20.16 -7.43
N ILE A 261 3.22 19.60 -6.55
CA ILE A 261 3.03 19.57 -5.09
C ILE A 261 3.13 21.00 -4.54
N ARG A 262 4.24 21.69 -4.77
CA ARG A 262 4.48 23.08 -4.27
C ARG A 262 3.38 24.05 -4.70
N LYS A 263 2.86 23.90 -5.91
CA LYS A 263 1.76 24.72 -6.41
C LYS A 263 0.47 24.53 -5.60
N ARG A 264 0.19 23.31 -5.12
CA ARG A 264 -1.03 22.95 -4.39
C ARG A 264 -0.87 23.06 -2.88
N MET A 265 0.34 22.89 -2.42
CA MET A 265 0.73 22.90 -1.01
C MET A 265 2.12 23.56 -0.88
N PRO A 266 2.18 24.92 -0.81
CA PRO A 266 3.44 25.68 -0.77
C PRO A 266 4.30 25.39 0.45
N ASP A 267 3.72 24.88 1.52
CA ASP A 267 4.37 24.51 2.79
C ASP A 267 4.78 23.02 2.84
N ALA A 268 4.70 22.30 1.70
CA ALA A 268 5.20 20.93 1.63
C ALA A 268 6.73 20.89 1.72
N GLU A 269 7.23 19.99 2.54
CA GLU A 269 8.65 19.69 2.71
C GLU A 269 9.03 18.45 1.93
N ILE A 270 9.83 18.62 0.88
CA ILE A 270 10.25 17.51 0.01
C ILE A 270 11.71 17.15 0.38
N VAL A 271 11.84 16.01 1.04
CA VAL A 271 13.14 15.46 1.46
C VAL A 271 13.58 14.43 0.43
N ILE A 272 14.55 14.81 -0.39
CA ILE A 272 15.07 13.96 -1.47
C ILE A 272 16.33 13.26 -1.00
N VAL A 273 16.38 11.94 -1.11
CA VAL A 273 17.57 11.12 -0.87
C VAL A 273 18.32 10.96 -2.19
N PRO A 274 19.53 11.55 -2.32
CA PRO A 274 20.35 11.42 -3.52
C PRO A 274 20.87 10.00 -3.69
N ALA A 275 20.93 9.50 -4.92
CA ALA A 275 21.50 8.19 -5.25
C ALA A 275 23.01 8.09 -4.89
N SER A 276 23.70 9.24 -4.78
CA SER A 276 25.08 9.31 -4.28
C SER A 276 25.20 8.97 -2.79
N ASN A 277 24.12 9.14 -2.02
CA ASN A 277 24.13 8.84 -0.59
C ASN A 277 23.58 7.42 -0.35
N ILE A 278 22.48 7.06 -0.99
CA ILE A 278 21.87 5.74 -0.92
C ILE A 278 21.49 5.35 -2.34
N GLY A 279 22.16 4.34 -2.90
CA GLY A 279 21.84 3.83 -4.22
C GLY A 279 20.46 3.18 -4.26
N LEU A 280 19.85 3.14 -5.44
CA LEU A 280 18.51 2.55 -5.61
C LEU A 280 18.46 1.07 -5.16
N GLU A 281 19.54 0.32 -5.41
CA GLU A 281 19.66 -1.07 -4.97
C GLU A 281 19.64 -1.20 -3.44
N ASP A 282 20.35 -0.30 -2.74
CA ASP A 282 20.38 -0.30 -1.27
C ASP A 282 19.04 0.14 -0.69
N ALA A 283 18.39 1.14 -1.29
CA ALA A 283 17.04 1.57 -0.91
C ALA A 283 16.02 0.43 -1.03
N ILE A 284 16.09 -0.34 -2.13
CA ILE A 284 15.22 -1.50 -2.37
C ILE A 284 15.51 -2.64 -1.38
N LYS A 285 16.80 -2.96 -1.14
CA LYS A 285 17.19 -4.04 -0.23
C LYS A 285 16.86 -3.75 1.23
N SER A 286 17.01 -2.51 1.66
CA SER A 286 16.74 -2.08 3.04
C SER A 286 15.26 -1.79 3.29
N TYR A 287 14.43 -1.66 2.24
CA TYR A 287 13.05 -1.16 2.34
C TYR A 287 12.96 0.20 3.04
N LEU A 288 13.94 1.08 2.85
CA LEU A 288 14.07 2.36 3.54
C LEU A 288 12.79 3.20 3.50
N PHE A 289 12.10 3.23 2.37
CA PHE A 289 10.89 4.03 2.17
C PHE A 289 9.60 3.23 2.45
N ASN A 290 9.66 1.89 2.47
CA ASN A 290 8.56 1.03 2.88
C ASN A 290 8.46 1.02 4.42
N ALA A 291 8.34 2.20 4.96
CA ALA A 291 8.34 2.53 6.37
C ALA A 291 7.09 3.34 6.69
N GLN A 292 6.79 3.48 7.96
CA GLN A 292 5.71 4.35 8.42
C GLN A 292 6.30 5.71 8.80
N LEU A 293 6.00 6.74 8.01
CA LEU A 293 6.24 8.12 8.40
C LEU A 293 5.02 8.58 9.20
N VAL A 294 5.18 8.82 10.50
CA VAL A 294 4.08 9.07 11.43
C VAL A 294 4.28 10.39 12.17
N THR A 295 3.18 11.06 12.52
CA THR A 295 3.18 12.26 13.35
C THR A 295 3.18 11.87 14.82
N LEU A 296 4.22 12.25 15.57
CA LEU A 296 4.30 11.93 16.99
C LEU A 296 3.26 12.73 17.80
N PRO A 297 2.55 12.10 18.75
CA PRO A 297 1.65 12.81 19.64
C PRO A 297 2.39 13.87 20.49
N GLY A 298 1.75 15.01 20.71
CA GLY A 298 2.35 16.07 21.54
C GLY A 298 3.14 17.15 20.78
N GLY A 299 3.29 17.02 19.46
CA GLY A 299 3.98 17.99 18.63
C GLY A 299 5.50 17.80 18.59
N ASP A 300 5.98 16.61 18.94
CA ASP A 300 7.41 16.25 18.96
C ASP A 300 7.98 15.96 17.54
N GLY A 301 7.25 16.33 16.49
CA GLY A 301 7.66 16.13 15.09
C GLY A 301 7.16 14.81 14.52
N MET A 302 7.95 14.25 13.59
CA MET A 302 7.62 13.00 12.88
C MET A 302 8.69 11.94 13.14
N ALA A 303 8.29 10.69 13.04
CA ALA A 303 9.20 9.55 13.10
C ALA A 303 9.02 8.65 11.87
N LEU A 304 10.10 8.04 11.44
CA LEU A 304 10.10 6.96 10.46
C LEU A 304 10.28 5.63 11.22
N ILE A 305 9.30 4.72 11.10
CA ILE A 305 9.25 3.45 11.84
C ILE A 305 9.31 2.28 10.88
#